data_cb0b446081e82da087016cc973ce1f50
#
_entry.id   cb0b446081e82da087016cc973ce1f50
#
_cell.length_a   1.000
_cell.length_b   1.000
_cell.length_c   1.000
_cell.angle_alpha   90.00
_cell.angle_beta   90.00
_cell.angle_gamma   90.00
#
_symmetry.space_group_name_H-M   'P 1'
#
loop_
_entity.id
_entity.type
_entity.pdbx_description
1 polymer ?
#
loop_
_entity_poly.entity_id
_entity_poly.type
_entity_poly.pdbx_seq_one_letter_code
_entity_poly.pdbx_strand_id
1 'polypeptide(L)'
;ASDVYKRQIIDALDHGKRLVVDEFDSKMHPLLTSRIIGLFNSRVTNPRNAQLIFTTHDTNLLNASLFRRDQIWFTQKDSFGASELYSLAEYKVRNSAPFEKEYLMGKYGGIPVIGQFERLFDLREEEYGSTDEQA
;
A
#
# COMPACT_ATOMS: atom_id res chain seq x y z
N ALA A 1 -11.20 16.99 -7.39
CA ALA A 1 -10.43 16.25 -6.36
C ALA A 1 -8.91 16.38 -6.56
N SER A 2 -8.41 16.31 -7.81
CA SER A 2 -6.96 16.43 -8.08
C SER A 2 -6.38 17.82 -7.76
N ASP A 3 -7.16 18.89 -7.84
CA ASP A 3 -6.69 20.26 -7.58
C ASP A 3 -6.44 20.54 -6.10
N VAL A 4 -7.18 19.89 -5.20
CA VAL A 4 -6.96 20.00 -3.74
C VAL A 4 -5.61 19.36 -3.38
N TYR A 5 -5.32 18.19 -3.89
CA TYR A 5 -4.04 17.52 -3.65
C TYR A 5 -2.85 18.29 -4.24
N LYS A 6 -3.00 18.88 -5.43
CA LYS A 6 -1.94 19.68 -6.04
C LYS A 6 -1.51 20.85 -5.15
N ARG A 7 -2.46 21.58 -4.59
CA ARG A 7 -2.18 22.69 -3.69
C ARG A 7 -1.49 22.24 -2.42
N GLN A 8 -1.93 21.15 -1.82
CA GLN A 8 -1.34 20.58 -0.61
C GLN A 8 0.10 20.10 -0.86
N ILE A 9 0.35 19.46 -2.00
CA ILE A 9 1.68 18.99 -2.39
C ILE A 9 2.63 20.17 -2.60
N ILE A 10 2.20 21.19 -3.32
CA ILE A 10 3.00 22.41 -3.56
C ILE A 10 3.31 23.10 -2.23
N ASP A 11 2.32 23.27 -1.38
CA ASP A 11 2.49 23.91 -0.07
C ASP A 11 3.48 23.10 0.81
N ALA A 12 3.36 21.79 0.83
CA ALA A 12 4.27 20.92 1.56
C ALA A 12 5.71 21.04 1.06
N LEU A 13 5.91 20.99 -0.26
CA LEU A 13 7.23 21.10 -0.87
C LEU A 13 7.86 22.49 -0.65
N ASP A 14 7.08 23.55 -0.80
CA ASP A 14 7.56 24.93 -0.67
C ASP A 14 7.96 25.28 0.77
N HIS A 15 7.34 24.66 1.76
CA HIS A 15 7.54 24.98 3.19
C HIS A 15 8.18 23.86 4.01
N GLY A 16 8.60 22.76 3.36
CA GLY A 16 9.21 21.63 4.07
C GLY A 16 8.27 20.92 5.04
N LYS A 17 6.98 20.86 4.74
CA LYS A 17 5.95 20.30 5.61
C LYS A 17 5.86 18.78 5.48
N ARG A 18 5.19 18.17 6.45
CA ARG A 18 4.76 16.78 6.40
C ARG A 18 3.34 16.69 5.87
N LEU A 19 3.14 15.91 4.82
CA LEU A 19 1.83 15.64 4.24
C LEU A 19 1.46 14.18 4.51
N VAL A 20 0.33 13.97 5.16
CA VAL A 20 -0.20 12.64 5.48
C VAL A 20 -1.46 12.41 4.66
N VAL A 21 -1.49 11.34 3.87
CA VAL A 21 -2.60 11.01 2.97
C VAL A 21 -2.99 9.56 3.15
N ASP A 22 -4.26 9.31 3.46
CA ASP A 22 -4.81 7.97 3.48
C ASP A 22 -5.32 7.58 2.09
N GLU A 23 -5.04 6.36 1.66
CA GLU A 23 -5.42 5.83 0.34
C GLU A 23 -5.02 6.76 -0.82
N PHE A 24 -3.75 7.12 -0.88
CA PHE A 24 -3.19 8.12 -1.79
C PHE A 24 -3.45 7.83 -3.28
N ASP A 25 -3.47 6.57 -3.66
CA ASP A 25 -3.66 6.08 -5.03
C ASP A 25 -5.13 5.94 -5.44
N SER A 26 -6.09 6.03 -4.52
CA SER A 26 -7.49 5.65 -4.77
C SER A 26 -8.20 6.53 -5.80
N LYS A 27 -7.73 7.77 -6.01
CA LYS A 27 -8.35 8.75 -6.91
C LYS A 27 -7.40 9.34 -7.94
N MET A 28 -6.24 8.72 -8.13
CA MET A 28 -5.23 9.21 -9.04
C MET A 28 -4.76 8.14 -10.02
N HIS A 29 -4.41 8.56 -11.22
CA HIS A 29 -3.76 7.68 -12.18
C HIS A 29 -2.40 7.20 -11.62
N PRO A 30 -2.03 5.91 -11.81
CA PRO A 30 -0.76 5.36 -11.29
C PRO A 30 0.48 6.15 -11.71
N LEU A 31 0.52 6.69 -12.91
CA LEU A 31 1.62 7.53 -13.38
C LEU A 31 1.73 8.83 -12.59
N LEU A 32 0.60 9.43 -12.23
CA LEU A 32 0.58 10.65 -11.42
C LEU A 32 1.07 10.37 -9.99
N THR A 33 0.62 9.27 -9.40
CA THR A 33 1.08 8.83 -8.07
C THR A 33 2.59 8.65 -8.03
N SER A 34 3.17 7.94 -8.99
CA SER A 34 4.61 7.74 -9.10
C SER A 34 5.38 9.05 -9.29
N ARG A 35 4.84 9.98 -10.08
CA ARG A 35 5.45 11.29 -10.31
C ARG A 35 5.47 12.15 -9.05
N ILE A 36 4.40 12.16 -8.30
CA ILE A 36 4.31 12.90 -7.03
C ILE A 36 5.32 12.34 -6.02
N ILE A 37 5.42 11.02 -5.89
CA ILE A 37 6.43 10.37 -5.05
C ILE A 37 7.83 10.81 -5.48
N GLY A 38 8.10 10.85 -6.78
CA GLY A 38 9.37 11.34 -7.33
C GLY A 38 9.70 12.78 -6.94
N LEU A 39 8.71 13.67 -6.84
CA LEU A 39 8.90 15.05 -6.40
C LEU A 39 9.42 15.11 -4.95
N PHE A 40 8.91 14.28 -4.06
CA PHE A 40 9.36 14.22 -2.67
C PHE A 40 10.75 13.56 -2.52
N ASN A 41 11.10 12.64 -3.41
CA ASN A 41 12.37 11.93 -3.37
C ASN A 41 13.54 12.69 -4.01
N SER A 42 13.28 13.73 -4.78
CA SER A 42 14.30 14.53 -5.47
C SER A 42 14.71 15.75 -4.66
N ARG A 43 15.99 15.93 -4.46
CA ARG A 43 16.53 17.14 -3.82
C ARG A 43 16.32 18.41 -4.64
N VAL A 44 16.13 18.29 -5.95
CA VAL A 44 15.86 19.43 -6.84
C VAL A 44 14.45 19.98 -6.62
N THR A 45 13.46 19.10 -6.52
CA THR A 45 12.05 19.48 -6.31
C THR A 45 11.67 19.57 -4.85
N ASN A 46 12.44 18.96 -3.96
CA ASN A 46 12.23 18.95 -2.51
C ASN A 46 13.48 19.37 -1.73
N PRO A 47 13.95 20.63 -1.92
CA PRO A 47 15.15 21.11 -1.23
C PRO A 47 14.95 21.34 0.26
N ARG A 48 13.72 21.44 0.72
CA ARG A 48 13.35 21.71 2.13
C ARG A 48 12.98 20.47 2.92
N ASN A 49 13.24 19.28 2.38
CA ASN A 49 12.98 17.99 3.03
C ASN A 49 11.52 17.80 3.51
N ALA A 50 10.56 18.21 2.69
CA ALA A 50 9.17 17.86 2.90
C ALA A 50 8.99 16.33 2.91
N GLN A 51 8.05 15.84 3.71
CA GLN A 51 7.79 14.41 3.86
C GLN A 51 6.38 14.07 3.39
N LEU A 52 6.27 13.00 2.60
CA LEU A 52 5.00 12.40 2.23
C LEU A 52 4.85 11.06 2.96
N ILE A 53 3.81 10.95 3.78
CA ILE A 53 3.44 9.72 4.48
C ILE A 53 2.07 9.31 3.97
N PHE A 54 1.96 8.12 3.39
CA PHE A 54 0.69 7.69 2.81
C PHE A 54 0.44 6.20 2.99
N THR A 55 -0.83 5.84 2.95
CA THR A 55 -1.28 4.45 2.85
C THR A 55 -1.71 4.13 1.42
N THR A 56 -1.57 2.89 1.02
CA THR A 56 -1.95 2.42 -0.31
C THR A 56 -2.24 0.92 -0.31
N HIS A 57 -3.09 0.50 -1.23
CA HIS A 57 -3.31 -0.91 -1.59
C HIS A 57 -2.65 -1.27 -2.93
N ASP A 58 -1.99 -0.32 -3.58
CA ASP A 58 -1.35 -0.52 -4.87
C ASP A 58 0.03 -1.20 -4.71
N THR A 59 0.09 -2.49 -5.02
CA THR A 59 1.31 -3.27 -4.95
C THR A 59 2.36 -2.85 -5.98
N ASN A 60 1.98 -2.16 -7.05
CA ASN A 60 2.92 -1.63 -8.04
C ASN A 60 3.85 -0.56 -7.45
N LEU A 61 3.46 0.07 -6.36
CA LEU A 61 4.30 1.02 -5.63
C LEU A 61 5.41 0.35 -4.82
N LEU A 62 5.36 -0.96 -4.61
CA LEU A 62 6.44 -1.75 -4.02
C LEU A 62 7.57 -1.95 -5.03
N ASN A 63 8.32 -0.90 -5.26
CA ASN A 63 9.35 -0.83 -6.29
C ASN A 63 10.62 -0.20 -5.74
N ALA A 64 11.72 -0.92 -5.87
CA ALA A 64 13.04 -0.49 -5.41
C ALA A 64 13.57 0.77 -6.12
N SER A 65 13.03 1.11 -7.31
CA SER A 65 13.35 2.37 -8.00
C SER A 65 12.63 3.59 -7.40
N LEU A 66 11.52 3.39 -6.71
CA LEU A 66 10.74 4.45 -6.06
C LEU A 66 11.12 4.63 -4.59
N PHE A 67 11.37 3.54 -3.88
CA PHE A 67 11.57 3.54 -2.44
C PHE A 67 12.79 2.73 -2.00
N ARG A 68 13.41 3.18 -0.91
CA ARG A 68 14.32 2.35 -0.11
C ARG A 68 13.53 1.46 0.83
N ARG A 69 14.16 0.37 1.32
CA ARG A 69 13.58 -0.56 2.28
C ARG A 69 13.03 0.12 3.55
N ASP A 70 13.73 1.13 4.03
CA ASP A 70 13.39 1.88 5.24
C ASP A 70 12.16 2.80 5.07
N GLN A 71 11.76 3.04 3.82
CA GLN A 71 10.59 3.85 3.50
C GLN A 71 9.30 3.02 3.38
N ILE A 72 9.40 1.70 3.31
CA ILE A 72 8.26 0.79 3.12
C ILE A 72 7.90 0.15 4.45
N TRP A 73 6.63 0.28 4.82
CA TRP A 73 6.06 -0.26 6.04
C TRP A 73 4.82 -1.08 5.73
N PHE A 74 4.65 -2.17 6.45
CA PHE A 74 3.49 -3.06 6.34
C PHE A 74 2.64 -3.00 7.59
N THR A 75 1.33 -3.12 7.40
CA THR A 75 0.38 -3.33 8.48
C THR A 75 -0.22 -4.73 8.37
N GLN A 76 -0.32 -5.41 9.48
CA GLN A 76 -0.92 -6.74 9.56
C GLN A 76 -1.79 -6.83 10.81
N LYS A 77 -2.93 -7.52 10.71
CA LYS A 77 -3.73 -7.90 11.87
C LYS A 77 -3.40 -9.32 12.27
N ASP A 78 -3.24 -9.54 13.58
CA ASP A 78 -3.12 -10.88 14.13
C ASP A 78 -4.48 -11.58 14.25
N SER A 79 -4.48 -12.83 14.71
CA SER A 79 -5.70 -13.63 14.91
C SER A 79 -6.65 -13.05 15.98
N PHE A 80 -6.18 -12.17 16.84
CA PHE A 80 -6.95 -11.49 17.88
C PHE A 80 -7.47 -10.10 17.44
N GLY A 81 -7.15 -9.69 16.21
CA GLY A 81 -7.53 -8.39 15.65
C GLY A 81 -6.61 -7.22 16.05
N ALA A 82 -5.50 -7.49 16.73
CA ALA A 82 -4.49 -6.47 17.01
C ALA A 82 -3.69 -6.15 15.75
N SER A 83 -3.39 -4.87 15.55
CA SER A 83 -2.62 -4.41 14.40
C SER A 83 -1.14 -4.32 14.75
N GLU A 84 -0.30 -4.78 13.85
CA GLU A 84 1.14 -4.69 13.90
C GLU A 84 1.64 -3.81 12.75
N LEU A 85 2.64 -2.98 13.02
CA LEU A 85 3.33 -2.15 12.03
C LEU A 85 4.81 -2.52 12.04
N TYR A 86 5.35 -2.85 10.86
CA TYR A 86 6.76 -3.24 10.71
C TYR A 86 7.34 -2.76 9.39
N SER A 87 8.65 -2.52 9.38
CA SER A 87 9.38 -2.02 8.21
C SER A 87 9.93 -3.15 7.35
N LEU A 88 9.97 -2.96 6.03
CA LEU A 88 10.69 -3.85 5.12
C LEU A 88 12.20 -3.90 5.46
N ALA A 89 12.74 -2.87 6.09
CA ALA A 89 14.14 -2.84 6.54
C ALA A 89 14.47 -3.90 7.61
N GLU A 90 13.47 -4.44 8.31
CA GLU A 90 13.65 -5.54 9.27
C GLU A 90 13.99 -6.87 8.59
N TYR A 91 13.68 -7.00 7.30
CA TYR A 91 14.03 -8.16 6.48
C TYR A 91 15.39 -7.98 5.82
N LYS A 92 16.14 -9.06 5.69
CA LYS A 92 17.43 -9.07 4.96
C LYS A 92 17.17 -9.07 3.45
N VAL A 93 16.80 -7.94 2.90
CA VAL A 93 16.44 -7.77 1.48
C VAL A 93 17.45 -6.86 0.81
N ARG A 94 17.84 -7.19 -0.42
CA ARG A 94 18.71 -6.34 -1.23
C ARG A 94 17.95 -5.07 -1.67
N ASN A 95 18.67 -3.95 -1.80
CA ASN A 95 18.08 -2.69 -2.26
C ASN A 95 17.47 -2.78 -3.67
N SER A 96 17.90 -3.74 -4.48
CA SER A 96 17.40 -3.99 -5.84
C SER A 96 16.46 -5.19 -5.93
N ALA A 97 15.96 -5.70 -4.81
CA ALA A 97 15.08 -6.85 -4.79
C ALA A 97 13.73 -6.54 -5.47
N PRO A 98 13.05 -7.53 -6.05
CA PRO A 98 11.72 -7.38 -6.61
C PRO A 98 10.67 -7.37 -5.49
N PHE A 99 10.51 -6.23 -4.82
CA PHE A 99 9.67 -6.09 -3.61
C PHE A 99 8.22 -6.53 -3.83
N GLU A 100 7.61 -6.12 -4.94
CA GLU A 100 6.23 -6.49 -5.25
C GLU A 100 6.08 -8.01 -5.38
N LYS A 101 6.95 -8.65 -6.16
CA LYS A 101 6.92 -10.10 -6.38
C LYS A 101 7.09 -10.85 -5.06
N GLU A 102 8.05 -10.46 -4.24
CA GLU A 102 8.33 -11.09 -2.96
C GLU A 102 7.20 -10.88 -1.96
N TYR A 103 6.57 -9.70 -1.96
CA TYR A 103 5.38 -9.42 -1.17
C TYR A 103 4.21 -10.33 -1.56
N LEU A 104 3.91 -10.43 -2.86
CA LEU A 104 2.83 -11.27 -3.38
C LEU A 104 3.07 -12.77 -3.13
N MET A 105 4.32 -13.19 -2.98
CA MET A 105 4.70 -14.55 -2.56
C MET A 105 4.57 -14.81 -1.05
N GLY A 106 4.25 -13.79 -0.27
CA GLY A 106 4.08 -13.90 1.18
C GLY A 106 5.36 -13.75 2.01
N LYS A 107 6.48 -13.36 1.41
CA LYS A 107 7.76 -13.24 2.14
C LYS A 107 7.76 -12.22 3.27
N TYR A 108 6.93 -11.19 3.17
CA TYR A 108 6.89 -10.07 4.13
C TYR A 108 5.66 -10.08 5.03
N GLY A 109 4.73 -11.02 4.86
CA GLY A 109 3.43 -10.98 5.53
C GLY A 109 2.51 -9.89 4.97
N GLY A 110 1.48 -9.50 5.72
CA GLY A 110 0.55 -8.44 5.32
C GLY A 110 -0.33 -8.79 4.11
N ILE A 111 -0.38 -10.05 3.70
CA ILE A 111 -1.18 -10.54 2.59
C ILE A 111 -2.55 -11.00 3.10
N PRO A 112 -3.66 -10.66 2.41
CA PRO A 112 -4.97 -11.22 2.72
C PRO A 112 -4.98 -12.74 2.50
N VAL A 113 -5.63 -13.46 3.40
CA VAL A 113 -5.78 -14.92 3.33
C VAL A 113 -6.89 -15.24 2.34
N ILE A 114 -6.54 -15.44 1.07
CA ILE A 114 -7.49 -15.67 -0.02
C ILE A 114 -8.22 -17.01 0.11
N GLY A 115 -7.61 -18.04 0.67
CA GLY A 115 -8.22 -19.35 0.87
C GLY A 115 -9.48 -19.36 1.74
N GLN A 116 -9.75 -18.30 2.50
CA GLN A 116 -11.01 -18.16 3.23
C GLN A 116 -12.19 -17.71 2.33
N PHE A 117 -11.91 -17.10 1.19
CA PHE A 117 -12.94 -16.70 0.24
C PHE A 117 -13.61 -17.90 -0.45
N GLU A 118 -12.85 -18.93 -0.76
CA GLU A 118 -13.39 -20.16 -1.37
C GLU A 118 -14.42 -20.83 -0.44
N ARG A 119 -14.15 -20.87 0.87
CA ARG A 119 -15.08 -21.40 1.87
C ARG A 119 -16.41 -20.63 1.94
N LEU A 120 -16.41 -19.33 1.66
CA LEU A 120 -17.66 -18.55 1.62
C LEU A 120 -18.56 -18.94 0.44
N PHE A 121 -17.97 -19.35 -0.68
CA PHE A 121 -18.75 -19.86 -1.82
C PHE A 121 -19.26 -21.27 -1.56
N ASP A 122 -18.47 -22.14 -0.96
CA ASP A 122 -18.88 -23.50 -0.58
C ASP A 122 -20.06 -23.48 0.39
N LEU A 123 -20.04 -22.60 1.40
CA LEU A 123 -21.13 -22.43 2.36
C LEU A 123 -22.42 -21.92 1.70
N ARG A 124 -22.34 -21.10 0.64
CA ARG A 124 -23.52 -20.65 -0.11
C ARG A 124 -24.15 -21.78 -0.91
N GLU A 125 -23.37 -22.68 -1.51
CA GLU A 125 -23.89 -23.83 -2.25
C GLU A 125 -24.59 -24.82 -1.32
N GLU A 126 -24.09 -25.05 -0.11
CA GLU A 126 -24.76 -25.87 0.90
C GLU A 126 -26.09 -25.25 1.37
N GLU A 127 -26.18 -23.94 1.52
CA GLU A 127 -27.36 -23.22 1.97
C GLU A 127 -28.47 -23.18 0.89
N TYR A 128 -28.10 -23.05 -0.38
CA TYR A 128 -29.02 -23.06 -1.51
C TYR A 128 -29.38 -24.47 -1.98
N GLY A 129 -28.50 -25.47 -1.87
CA GLY A 129 -28.74 -26.85 -2.23
C GLY A 129 -29.74 -27.58 -1.34
N SER A 130 -29.90 -27.14 -0.09
CA SER A 130 -30.84 -27.72 0.87
C SER A 130 -32.32 -27.22 0.69
N THR A 131 -32.54 -26.19 -0.11
CA THR A 131 -33.89 -25.62 -0.34
C THR A 131 -34.62 -26.25 -1.53
N ASP A 132 -33.91 -26.88 -2.46
CA ASP A 132 -34.52 -27.48 -3.66
C ASP A 132 -35.01 -28.92 -3.45
N GLU A 133 -34.67 -29.58 -2.33
CA GLU A 133 -35.19 -30.92 -2.02
C GLU A 133 -36.48 -30.95 -1.20
N GLN A 134 -37.06 -29.79 -0.86
CA GLN A 134 -38.35 -29.69 -0.15
C GLN A 134 -39.50 -29.09 -0.96
N ALA A 135 -39.35 -28.99 -2.25
CA ALA A 135 -40.43 -28.53 -3.15
C ALA A 135 -41.15 -29.72 -3.79
#